data_3aee4878d5683d58abd7f79d73c99614
#
_entry.id   3aee4878d5683d58abd7f79d73c99614
#
_cell.length_a   1.000
_cell.length_b   1.000
_cell.length_c   1.000
_cell.angle_alpha   90.00
_cell.angle_beta   90.00
_cell.angle_gamma   90.00
#
_symmetry.space_group_name_H-M   'P 1'
#
loop_
_entity.id
_entity.type
_entity.pdbx_description
1 polymer ?
#
loop_
_entity_poly.entity_id
_entity_poly.type
_entity_poly.pdbx_seq_one_letter_code
_entity_poly.pdbx_strand_id
1 'polypeptide(L)' 'MLKLLKDDGWELKAQKGSHLQLVHPSKSGKVTVPAHGGDIPKGTLNSILKQAGLK' A
#
# COMPACT_ATOMS: atom_id res chain seq x y z
N MET A 1 6.08 5.30 -3.49
CA MET A 1 5.14 4.64 -2.54
C MET A 1 5.24 3.13 -2.60
N LEU A 2 5.04 2.53 -3.76
CA LEU A 2 5.10 1.07 -3.86
C LEU A 2 6.47 0.50 -3.50
N LYS A 3 7.52 1.21 -3.84
CA LYS A 3 8.88 0.77 -3.52
C LYS A 3 9.06 0.63 -2.01
N LEU A 4 8.55 1.59 -1.24
CA LEU A 4 8.65 1.55 0.21
C LEU A 4 7.92 0.35 0.78
N LEU A 5 6.74 0.06 0.27
CA LEU A 5 5.96 -1.10 0.72
C LEU A 5 6.64 -2.41 0.33
N LYS A 6 7.16 -2.50 -0.89
CA LYS A 6 7.86 -3.69 -1.34
C LYS A 6 9.11 -3.95 -0.52
N ASP A 7 9.83 -2.90 -0.17
CA ASP A 7 11.02 -3.03 0.68
C ASP A 7 10.67 -3.58 2.06
N ASP A 8 9.46 -3.31 2.54
CA ASP A 8 8.97 -3.84 3.81
C ASP A 8 8.45 -5.28 3.68
N GLY A 9 8.32 -5.79 2.46
CA GLY A 9 7.86 -7.15 2.23
C GLY A 9 6.45 -7.28 1.69
N TRP A 10 5.80 -6.15 1.39
CA TRP A 10 4.45 -6.19 0.84
C TRP A 10 4.45 -6.64 -0.61
N GLU A 11 3.45 -7.43 -0.98
CA GLU A 11 3.32 -7.96 -2.31
C GLU A 11 1.97 -7.61 -2.91
N LEU A 12 1.97 -7.33 -4.21
CA LEU A 12 0.72 -7.05 -4.93
C LEU A 12 -0.07 -8.34 -5.08
N LYS A 13 -1.26 -8.35 -4.51
CA LYS A 13 -2.15 -9.51 -4.61
C LYS A 13 -3.17 -9.36 -5.74
N ALA A 14 -3.74 -8.18 -5.87
CA ALA A 14 -4.79 -7.93 -6.85
C ALA A 14 -4.88 -6.45 -7.18
N GLN A 15 -5.47 -6.17 -8.33
CA GLN A 15 -5.77 -4.80 -8.73
C GLN A 15 -7.23 -4.74 -9.14
N LYS A 16 -7.95 -3.80 -8.54
CA LYS A 16 -9.34 -3.52 -8.90
C LYS A 16 -9.45 -2.08 -9.35
N GLY A 17 -9.67 -1.87 -10.65
CA GLY A 17 -9.75 -0.53 -11.19
C GLY A 17 -8.48 0.25 -10.89
N SER A 18 -8.64 1.34 -10.16
CA SER A 18 -7.52 2.20 -9.79
C SER A 18 -6.96 1.90 -8.39
N HIS A 19 -7.26 0.73 -7.82
CA HIS A 19 -6.78 0.36 -6.49
C HIS A 19 -5.94 -0.89 -6.55
N LEU A 20 -4.78 -0.84 -5.91
CA LEU A 20 -3.87 -1.98 -5.77
C LEU A 20 -4.02 -2.56 -4.38
N GLN A 21 -4.19 -3.87 -4.29
CA GLN A 21 -4.29 -4.55 -3.00
C GLN A 21 -2.99 -5.29 -2.72
N LEU A 22 -2.39 -4.98 -1.58
CA LEU A 22 -1.12 -5.56 -1.17
C LEU A 22 -1.30 -6.39 0.09
N VAL A 23 -0.51 -7.46 0.19
CA VAL A 23 -0.51 -8.33 1.36
C VAL A 23 0.92 -8.56 1.81
N HIS A 24 1.08 -8.95 3.07
CA HIS A 24 2.39 -9.22 3.65
C HIS A 24 2.41 -10.63 4.22
N PRO A 25 3.50 -11.39 4.00
CA PRO A 25 3.57 -12.77 4.49
C PRO A 25 3.60 -12.87 6.02
N SER A 26 4.14 -11.86 6.69
CA SER A 26 4.28 -11.87 8.14
C SER A 26 3.31 -10.96 8.87
N LYS A 27 2.67 -10.03 8.16
CA LYS A 27 1.74 -9.08 8.76
C LYS A 27 0.33 -9.42 8.34
N SER A 28 -0.60 -9.33 9.26
CA SER A 28 -2.01 -9.54 8.94
C SER A 28 -2.59 -8.27 8.33
N GLY A 29 -3.70 -8.41 7.60
CA GLY A 29 -4.37 -7.28 7.01
C GLY A 29 -3.94 -7.02 5.57
N LYS A 30 -4.52 -6.00 5.00
CA LYS A 30 -4.29 -5.61 3.61
C LYS A 30 -4.01 -4.13 3.54
N VAL A 31 -3.24 -3.73 2.54
CA VAL A 31 -3.01 -2.32 2.25
C VAL A 31 -3.57 -2.04 0.86
N THR A 32 -4.39 -1.01 0.75
CA THR A 32 -4.94 -0.57 -0.52
C THR A 32 -4.27 0.73 -0.92
N VAL A 33 -3.68 0.74 -2.11
CA VAL A 33 -2.95 1.89 -2.63
C VAL A 33 -3.59 2.35 -3.93
N PRO A 34 -3.87 3.65 -4.09
CA PRO A 34 -4.37 4.15 -5.37
C PRO A 34 -3.35 3.90 -6.48
N ALA A 35 -3.83 3.40 -7.61
CA ALA A 35 -2.96 3.12 -8.75
C ALA A 35 -2.74 4.33 -9.65
N HIS A 36 -3.05 5.53 -9.16
CA HIS A 36 -2.84 6.75 -9.93
C HIS A 36 -1.37 7.06 -10.08
N GLY A 37 -0.98 7.47 -11.26
CA GLY A 37 0.38 7.88 -11.50
C GLY A 37 0.70 9.28 -11.03
N GLY A 38 -0.15 9.88 -10.21
CA GLY A 38 0.01 11.23 -9.74
C GLY A 38 0.37 11.31 -8.26
N ASP A 39 0.22 12.48 -7.71
CA ASP A 39 0.54 12.73 -6.32
C ASP A 39 -0.48 12.09 -5.39
N ILE A 40 0.00 11.48 -4.33
CA ILE A 40 -0.86 10.93 -3.29
C ILE A 40 -0.98 11.98 -2.19
N PRO A 41 -2.21 12.37 -1.80
CA PRO A 41 -2.38 13.31 -0.69
C PRO A 41 -1.73 12.79 0.59
N LYS A 42 -1.22 13.72 1.40
CA LYS A 42 -0.53 13.36 2.64
C LYS A 42 -1.39 12.51 3.56
N GLY A 43 -2.67 12.84 3.67
CA GLY A 43 -3.58 12.07 4.50
C GLY A 43 -3.71 10.62 4.04
N THR A 44 -3.82 10.41 2.74
CA THR A 44 -3.89 9.08 2.16
C THR A 44 -2.57 8.35 2.36
N LEU A 45 -1.46 9.03 2.15
CA LEU A 45 -0.13 8.46 2.36
C LEU A 45 0.04 7.98 3.80
N ASN A 46 -0.32 8.81 4.77
CA ASN A 46 -0.23 8.46 6.18
C ASN A 46 -1.10 7.26 6.52
N SER A 47 -2.31 7.21 5.97
CA SER A 47 -3.20 6.07 6.18
C SER A 47 -2.60 4.78 5.65
N ILE A 48 -2.00 4.82 4.48
CA ILE A 48 -1.37 3.67 3.86
C ILE A 48 -0.21 3.19 4.73
N LEU A 49 0.65 4.09 5.16
CA LEU A 49 1.79 3.74 6.00
C LEU A 49 1.35 3.17 7.33
N LYS A 50 0.27 3.70 7.89
CA LYS A 50 -0.29 3.20 9.13
C LYS A 50 -0.82 1.77 8.96
N GLN A 51 -1.54 1.53 7.87
CA GLN A 51 -2.05 0.20 7.57
C GLN A 51 -0.92 -0.80 7.37
N ALA A 52 0.17 -0.35 6.79
CA ALA A 52 1.33 -1.19 6.53
C ALA A 52 2.22 -1.41 7.75
N GLY A 53 1.91 -0.73 8.86
CA GLY A 53 2.73 -0.85 10.06
C GLY A 53 4.04 -0.09 9.99
N LEU A 54 4.14 0.86 9.06
CA LEU A 54 5.36 1.64 8.88
C LEU A 54 5.33 2.96 9.63
N LYS A 55 4.22 3.25 10.29
CA LYS A 55 4.08 4.52 10.99
C LYS A 55 3.31 4.39 12.30
#